data_537b74ee1659ec84648600b286cf5ff0
#
_entry.id   537b74ee1659ec84648600b286cf5ff0
#
_cell.length_a   1.000
_cell.length_b   1.000
_cell.length_c   1.000
_cell.angle_alpha   90.00
_cell.angle_beta   90.00
_cell.angle_gamma   90.00
#
_symmetry.space_group_name_H-M   'P 1'
#
loop_
_entity.id
_entity.type
_entity.pdbx_description
1 polymer ?
#
loop_
_entity_poly.entity_id
_entity_poly.type
_entity_poly.pdbx_seq_one_letter_code
_entity_poly.pdbx_strand_id
1 'polypeptide(L)'
;TSPEVIDATHKRMAEHYHPDGGNWERSYMPRTSFVFINDEADLTDEQKSEAANIEAEQALQAYWNALEGTIDPDKVSKAANNALIGNPLEIAEQIVDRFNAQDTVMAWFDFFNHDSDRVCRNMTAYMDKVVPLVEKMLEGKQ
;
A
#
# COMPACT_ATOMS: atom_id res chain seq x y z
N THR A 1 -7.76 -2.99 -4.95
CA THR A 1 -8.24 -2.60 -6.30
C THR A 1 -7.03 -2.43 -7.22
N SER A 2 -7.09 -2.96 -8.43
CA SER A 2 -5.97 -2.92 -9.37
C SER A 2 -5.71 -1.50 -9.90
N PRO A 3 -4.48 -1.21 -10.35
CA PRO A 3 -4.14 0.07 -10.96
C PRO A 3 -5.06 0.48 -12.11
N GLU A 4 -5.41 -0.48 -12.97
CA GLU A 4 -6.26 -0.23 -14.14
C GLU A 4 -7.67 0.21 -13.74
N VAL A 5 -8.24 -0.39 -12.71
CA VAL A 5 -9.55 -0.01 -12.17
C VAL A 5 -9.50 1.39 -11.54
N ILE A 6 -8.43 1.70 -10.82
CA ILE A 6 -8.23 3.04 -10.24
C ILE A 6 -8.12 4.09 -11.34
N ASP A 7 -7.32 3.84 -12.37
CA ASP A 7 -7.15 4.78 -13.48
C ASP A 7 -8.46 4.97 -14.27
N ALA A 8 -9.20 3.90 -14.52
CA ALA A 8 -10.51 3.98 -15.15
C ALA A 8 -11.52 4.79 -14.31
N THR A 9 -11.45 4.65 -12.98
CA THR A 9 -12.31 5.40 -12.06
C THR A 9 -11.97 6.89 -12.09
N HIS A 10 -10.69 7.25 -12.04
CA HIS A 10 -10.26 8.64 -12.17
C HIS A 10 -10.68 9.26 -13.50
N LYS A 11 -10.56 8.51 -14.59
CA LYS A 11 -11.00 8.97 -15.91
C LYS A 11 -12.51 9.26 -15.91
N ARG A 12 -13.30 8.32 -15.38
CA ARG A 12 -14.76 8.52 -15.27
C ARG A 12 -15.11 9.73 -14.41
N MET A 13 -14.42 9.91 -13.28
CA MET A 13 -14.63 11.08 -12.42
C MET A 13 -14.29 12.38 -13.14
N ALA A 14 -13.19 12.42 -13.90
CA ALA A 14 -12.81 13.60 -14.67
C ALA A 14 -13.85 13.96 -15.76
N GLU A 15 -14.47 12.97 -16.39
CA GLU A 15 -15.50 13.17 -17.41
C GLU A 15 -16.82 13.72 -16.83
N HIS A 16 -17.10 13.42 -15.57
CA HIS A 16 -18.38 13.73 -14.91
C HIS A 16 -18.24 14.69 -13.73
N TYR A 17 -17.05 15.23 -13.51
CA TYR A 17 -16.84 16.19 -12.43
C TYR A 17 -17.70 17.44 -12.66
N HIS A 18 -18.19 18.02 -11.57
CA HIS A 18 -19.20 19.05 -11.61
C HIS A 18 -18.78 20.25 -12.51
N PRO A 19 -19.62 20.66 -13.46
CA PRO A 19 -19.26 21.70 -14.43
C PRO A 19 -18.88 23.05 -13.82
N ASP A 20 -19.40 23.37 -12.65
CA ASP A 20 -19.07 24.60 -11.93
C ASP A 20 -17.85 24.45 -11.00
N GLY A 21 -17.31 23.26 -10.88
CA GLY A 21 -16.30 22.88 -9.89
C GLY A 21 -14.86 22.84 -10.38
N GLY A 22 -14.59 23.21 -11.62
CA GLY A 22 -13.24 23.18 -12.17
C GLY A 22 -12.79 21.77 -12.62
N ASN A 23 -11.49 21.55 -12.67
CA ASN A 23 -10.90 20.32 -13.18
C ASN A 23 -10.80 19.25 -12.10
N TRP A 24 -10.93 17.98 -12.50
CA TRP A 24 -10.68 16.84 -11.63
C TRP A 24 -9.18 16.70 -11.34
N GLU A 25 -8.84 16.50 -10.06
CA GLU A 25 -7.48 16.17 -9.62
C GLU A 25 -7.45 14.81 -8.95
N ARG A 26 -6.40 14.03 -9.20
CA ARG A 26 -6.26 12.69 -8.60
C ARG A 26 -6.23 12.72 -7.07
N SER A 27 -5.73 13.80 -6.50
CA SER A 27 -5.72 14.04 -5.04
C SER A 27 -7.11 14.09 -4.40
N TYR A 28 -8.17 14.34 -5.18
CA TYR A 28 -9.54 14.35 -4.65
C TYR A 28 -10.05 12.95 -4.27
N MET A 29 -9.42 11.91 -4.78
CA MET A 29 -9.74 10.54 -4.45
C MET A 29 -8.48 9.80 -3.99
N PRO A 30 -8.07 9.96 -2.72
CA PRO A 30 -6.90 9.28 -2.16
C PRO A 30 -7.04 7.76 -2.26
N ARG A 31 -5.91 7.11 -2.50
CA ARG A 31 -5.86 5.66 -2.62
C ARG A 31 -5.35 5.02 -1.33
N THR A 32 -6.18 4.20 -0.71
CA THR A 32 -5.82 3.46 0.51
C THR A 32 -5.07 2.19 0.14
N SER A 33 -4.00 1.90 0.86
CA SER A 33 -3.26 0.65 0.75
C SER A 33 -2.84 0.14 2.11
N PHE A 34 -2.97 -1.16 2.34
CA PHE A 34 -2.38 -1.81 3.51
C PHE A 34 -0.88 -1.91 3.31
N VAL A 35 -0.11 -1.65 4.38
CA VAL A 35 1.34 -1.70 4.35
C VAL A 35 1.84 -2.71 5.37
N PHE A 36 2.58 -3.69 4.89
CA PHE A 36 3.28 -4.68 5.71
C PHE A 36 4.77 -4.56 5.43
N ILE A 37 5.44 -3.73 6.20
CA ILE A 37 6.86 -3.43 6.04
C ILE A 37 7.68 -4.11 7.14
N ASN A 38 8.80 -4.71 6.76
CA ASN A 38 9.82 -5.15 7.71
C ASN A 38 11.16 -4.52 7.36
N ASP A 39 11.77 -3.87 8.33
CA ASP A 39 13.11 -3.27 8.21
C ASP A 39 13.96 -3.55 9.45
N GLU A 40 13.80 -4.72 10.06
CA GLU A 40 14.58 -5.13 11.22
C GLU A 40 16.08 -5.25 10.87
N ALA A 41 16.94 -4.54 11.64
CA ALA A 41 18.34 -4.36 11.31
C ALA A 41 19.17 -5.66 11.34
N ASP A 42 18.73 -6.67 12.06
CA ASP A 42 19.39 -7.97 12.19
C ASP A 42 19.00 -9.00 11.12
N LEU A 43 18.07 -8.64 10.24
CA LEU A 43 17.61 -9.49 9.16
C LEU A 43 18.26 -9.10 7.82
N THR A 44 18.47 -10.09 6.96
CA THR A 44 18.81 -9.85 5.55
C THR A 44 17.61 -9.30 4.80
N ASP A 45 17.82 -8.72 3.62
CA ASP A 45 16.71 -8.21 2.79
C ASP A 45 15.70 -9.30 2.43
N GLU A 46 16.17 -10.51 2.16
CA GLU A 46 15.30 -11.68 1.88
C GLU A 46 14.49 -12.07 3.11
N GLN A 47 15.10 -12.07 4.29
CA GLN A 47 14.41 -12.36 5.55
C GLN A 47 13.37 -11.29 5.91
N LYS A 48 13.67 -10.02 5.64
CA LYS A 48 12.72 -8.92 5.83
C LYS A 48 11.50 -9.10 4.93
N SER A 49 11.74 -9.43 3.66
CA SER A 49 10.67 -9.70 2.68
C SER A 49 9.80 -10.86 3.12
N GLU A 50 10.40 -11.98 3.51
CA GLU A 50 9.67 -13.17 3.97
C GLU A 50 8.84 -12.86 5.22
N ALA A 51 9.43 -12.19 6.20
CA ALA A 51 8.73 -11.81 7.44
C ALA A 51 7.52 -10.90 7.17
N ALA A 52 7.66 -9.94 6.27
CA ALA A 52 6.57 -9.06 5.86
C ALA A 52 5.43 -9.82 5.17
N ASN A 53 5.76 -10.78 4.31
CA ASN A 53 4.77 -11.61 3.62
C ASN A 53 4.01 -12.54 4.57
N ILE A 54 4.71 -13.17 5.52
CA ILE A 54 4.08 -14.01 6.55
C ILE A 54 3.10 -13.17 7.39
N GLU A 55 3.52 -12.00 7.80
CA GLU A 55 2.66 -11.10 8.56
C GLU A 55 1.43 -10.66 7.78
N ALA A 56 1.61 -10.29 6.53
CA ALA A 56 0.50 -9.89 5.66
C ALA A 56 -0.54 -11.01 5.53
N GLU A 57 -0.09 -12.22 5.29
CA GLU A 57 -0.98 -13.39 5.18
C GLU A 57 -1.77 -13.61 6.48
N GLN A 58 -1.10 -13.60 7.62
CA GLN A 58 -1.75 -13.78 8.92
C GLN A 58 -2.76 -12.68 9.22
N ALA A 59 -2.41 -11.42 8.98
CA ALA A 59 -3.27 -10.28 9.22
C ALA A 59 -4.49 -10.28 8.30
N LEU A 60 -4.32 -10.61 7.03
CA LEU A 60 -5.42 -10.66 6.06
C LEU A 60 -6.36 -11.84 6.32
N GLN A 61 -5.84 -12.99 6.73
CA GLN A 61 -6.68 -14.11 7.18
C GLN A 61 -7.51 -13.72 8.40
N ALA A 62 -6.90 -13.08 9.39
CA ALA A 62 -7.61 -12.62 10.59
C ALA A 62 -8.70 -11.59 10.25
N TYR A 63 -8.42 -10.68 9.33
CA TYR A 63 -9.38 -9.68 8.87
C TYR A 63 -10.61 -10.31 8.21
N TRP A 64 -10.42 -11.20 7.25
CA TRP A 64 -11.54 -11.85 6.56
C TRP A 64 -12.33 -12.75 7.48
N ASN A 65 -11.65 -13.46 8.41
CA ASN A 65 -12.33 -14.27 9.42
C ASN A 65 -13.19 -13.40 10.35
N ALA A 66 -12.71 -12.24 10.73
CA ALA A 66 -13.47 -11.30 11.57
C ALA A 66 -14.70 -10.72 10.85
N LEU A 67 -14.58 -10.42 9.55
CA LEU A 67 -15.67 -9.86 8.76
C LEU A 67 -16.73 -10.88 8.36
N GLU A 68 -16.32 -12.06 7.95
CA GLU A 68 -17.20 -13.05 7.31
C GLU A 68 -17.38 -14.33 8.11
N GLY A 69 -16.65 -14.49 9.22
CA GLY A 69 -16.66 -15.70 10.03
C GLY A 69 -15.98 -16.90 9.36
N THR A 70 -15.29 -16.68 8.25
CA THR A 70 -14.58 -17.73 7.49
C THR A 70 -13.38 -17.13 6.75
N ILE A 71 -12.41 -17.98 6.39
CA ILE A 71 -11.26 -17.59 5.60
C ILE A 71 -11.47 -18.06 4.16
N ASP A 72 -11.53 -17.12 3.24
CA ASP A 72 -11.60 -17.36 1.80
C ASP A 72 -10.20 -17.12 1.21
N PRO A 73 -9.48 -18.17 0.75
CA PRO A 73 -8.13 -18.02 0.21
C PRO A 73 -8.04 -17.07 -0.99
N ASP A 74 -9.06 -17.02 -1.83
CA ASP A 74 -9.07 -16.15 -3.01
C ASP A 74 -9.14 -14.67 -2.60
N LYS A 75 -9.95 -14.34 -1.60
CA LYS A 75 -10.04 -12.97 -1.07
C LYS A 75 -8.75 -12.55 -0.37
N VAL A 76 -8.15 -13.43 0.41
CA VAL A 76 -6.85 -13.19 1.05
C VAL A 76 -5.78 -12.93 0.00
N SER A 77 -5.71 -13.76 -1.03
CA SER A 77 -4.74 -13.60 -2.13
C SER A 77 -4.93 -12.28 -2.88
N LYS A 78 -6.15 -11.91 -3.22
CA LYS A 78 -6.44 -10.62 -3.88
C LYS A 78 -6.06 -9.42 -3.01
N ALA A 79 -6.35 -9.47 -1.72
CA ALA A 79 -5.97 -8.43 -0.77
C ALA A 79 -4.45 -8.32 -0.65
N ALA A 80 -3.74 -9.44 -0.57
CA ALA A 80 -2.28 -9.46 -0.55
C ALA A 80 -1.67 -8.85 -1.82
N ASN A 81 -2.21 -9.18 -2.99
CA ASN A 81 -1.74 -8.64 -4.26
C ASN A 81 -1.91 -7.12 -4.39
N ASN A 82 -2.86 -6.53 -3.69
CA ASN A 82 -3.11 -5.09 -3.68
C ASN A 82 -2.47 -4.35 -2.50
N ALA A 83 -1.92 -5.07 -1.52
CA ALA A 83 -1.18 -4.49 -0.41
C ALA A 83 0.27 -4.19 -0.80
N LEU A 84 0.91 -3.32 -0.03
CA LEU A 84 2.34 -3.03 -0.13
C LEU A 84 3.06 -3.91 0.90
N ILE A 85 3.85 -4.86 0.43
CA ILE A 85 4.45 -5.89 1.27
C ILE A 85 5.92 -6.05 0.94
N GLY A 86 6.79 -5.98 1.95
CA GLY A 86 8.21 -6.28 1.80
C GLY A 86 9.12 -5.43 2.66
N ASN A 87 10.39 -5.38 2.27
CA ASN A 87 11.36 -4.44 2.80
C ASN A 87 11.15 -3.03 2.18
N PRO A 88 11.82 -1.99 2.67
CA PRO A 88 11.62 -0.63 2.17
C PRO A 88 11.80 -0.47 0.66
N LEU A 89 12.81 -1.11 0.08
CA LEU A 89 13.06 -1.01 -1.37
C LEU A 89 11.94 -1.66 -2.19
N GLU A 90 11.50 -2.84 -1.80
CA GLU A 90 10.40 -3.54 -2.47
C GLU A 90 9.10 -2.74 -2.43
N ILE A 91 8.80 -2.12 -1.29
CA ILE A 91 7.60 -1.28 -1.17
C ILE A 91 7.72 -0.04 -2.07
N ALA A 92 8.88 0.61 -2.11
CA ALA A 92 9.10 1.75 -2.99
C ALA A 92 8.91 1.37 -4.47
N GLU A 93 9.45 0.23 -4.89
CA GLU A 93 9.28 -0.31 -6.25
C GLU A 93 7.81 -0.59 -6.57
N GLN A 94 7.07 -1.19 -5.63
CA GLN A 94 5.64 -1.46 -5.78
C GLN A 94 4.82 -0.17 -5.94
N ILE A 95 5.15 0.87 -5.18
CA ILE A 95 4.47 2.17 -5.29
C ILE A 95 4.71 2.78 -6.66
N VAL A 96 5.95 2.84 -7.11
CA VAL A 96 6.31 3.42 -8.41
C VAL A 96 5.68 2.65 -9.57
N ASP A 97 5.58 1.32 -9.45
CA ASP A 97 4.98 0.46 -10.47
C ASP A 97 3.45 0.59 -10.55
N ARG A 98 2.79 0.67 -9.40
CA ARG A 98 1.32 0.53 -9.31
C ARG A 98 0.56 1.84 -9.20
N PHE A 99 1.19 2.91 -8.74
CA PHE A 99 0.55 4.17 -8.44
C PHE A 99 0.95 5.24 -9.47
N ASN A 100 0.02 6.14 -9.75
CA ASN A 100 0.34 7.35 -10.51
C ASN A 100 1.13 8.31 -9.61
N ALA A 101 2.09 9.05 -10.19
CA ALA A 101 2.90 10.02 -9.46
C ALA A 101 2.07 11.14 -8.78
N GLN A 102 0.85 11.37 -9.25
CA GLN A 102 -0.07 12.36 -8.70
C GLN A 102 -1.05 11.78 -7.67
N ASP A 103 -0.97 10.48 -7.38
CA ASP A 103 -1.84 9.86 -6.38
C ASP A 103 -1.46 10.31 -4.97
N THR A 104 -2.48 10.52 -4.15
CA THR A 104 -2.32 10.63 -2.70
C THR A 104 -2.50 9.25 -2.09
N VAL A 105 -1.48 8.77 -1.38
CA VAL A 105 -1.50 7.45 -0.75
C VAL A 105 -1.88 7.57 0.70
N MET A 106 -2.92 6.83 1.10
CA MET A 106 -3.28 6.60 2.50
C MET A 106 -2.73 5.25 2.92
N ALA A 107 -1.63 5.24 3.64
CA ALA A 107 -1.00 4.02 4.12
C ALA A 107 -1.63 3.57 5.45
N TRP A 108 -2.04 2.32 5.51
CA TRP A 108 -2.66 1.72 6.69
C TRP A 108 -1.71 0.68 7.28
N PHE A 109 -1.17 0.96 8.49
CA PHE A 109 -0.13 0.16 9.15
C PHE A 109 -0.61 -0.74 10.27
N ASP A 110 -1.71 -0.39 10.95
CA ASP A 110 -2.25 -1.22 12.02
C ASP A 110 -3.40 -2.08 11.49
N PHE A 111 -3.09 -3.32 11.25
CA PHE A 111 -4.03 -4.24 10.65
C PHE A 111 -4.07 -5.56 11.43
N PHE A 112 -4.96 -5.62 12.44
CA PHE A 112 -5.18 -6.78 13.32
C PHE A 112 -3.98 -7.23 14.14
N ASN A 113 -3.01 -6.36 14.37
CA ASN A 113 -1.84 -6.68 15.17
C ASN A 113 -1.82 -5.94 16.52
N HIS A 114 -2.22 -4.67 16.52
CA HIS A 114 -2.34 -3.83 17.73
C HIS A 114 -1.07 -3.72 18.58
N ASP A 115 0.10 -3.92 17.97
CA ASP A 115 1.40 -3.67 18.60
C ASP A 115 1.85 -2.25 18.25
N SER A 116 1.67 -1.33 19.20
CA SER A 116 1.94 0.10 18.98
C SER A 116 3.42 0.38 18.66
N ASP A 117 4.35 -0.31 19.31
CA ASP A 117 5.78 -0.11 19.04
C ASP A 117 6.15 -0.53 17.63
N ARG A 118 5.59 -1.62 17.16
CA ARG A 118 5.78 -2.09 15.82
C ARG A 118 5.14 -1.19 14.78
N VAL A 119 3.92 -0.73 15.01
CA VAL A 119 3.24 0.23 14.12
C VAL A 119 4.10 1.50 13.99
N CYS A 120 4.60 2.04 15.09
CA CYS A 120 5.47 3.21 15.08
C CYS A 120 6.77 2.96 14.30
N ARG A 121 7.43 1.81 14.50
CA ARG A 121 8.65 1.46 13.75
C ARG A 121 8.36 1.35 12.25
N ASN A 122 7.25 0.75 11.88
CA ASN A 122 6.86 0.57 10.48
C ASN A 122 6.52 1.90 9.81
N MET A 123 5.80 2.77 10.50
CA MET A 123 5.53 4.13 10.01
C MET A 123 6.82 4.92 9.83
N THR A 124 7.75 4.83 10.78
CA THR A 124 9.06 5.48 10.71
C THR A 124 9.87 4.97 9.51
N ALA A 125 9.96 3.64 9.33
CA ALA A 125 10.65 3.04 8.20
C ALA A 125 10.05 3.49 6.86
N TYR A 126 8.72 3.57 6.78
CA TYR A 126 8.04 4.05 5.59
C TYR A 126 8.40 5.51 5.27
N MET A 127 8.28 6.39 6.25
CA MET A 127 8.56 7.82 6.04
C MET A 127 10.04 8.12 5.80
N ASP A 128 10.93 7.44 6.51
CA ASP A 128 12.37 7.74 6.45
C ASP A 128 13.09 7.01 5.32
N LYS A 129 12.57 5.90 4.82
CA LYS A 129 13.22 5.08 3.80
C LYS A 129 12.39 4.92 2.53
N VAL A 130 11.12 4.55 2.63
CA VAL A 130 10.28 4.31 1.45
C VAL A 130 10.00 5.61 0.69
N VAL A 131 9.56 6.65 1.39
CA VAL A 131 9.21 7.93 0.74
C VAL A 131 10.41 8.52 -0.02
N PRO A 132 11.61 8.63 0.56
CA PRO A 132 12.77 9.13 -0.18
C PRO A 132 13.15 8.26 -1.38
N LEU A 133 13.01 6.94 -1.28
CA LEU A 133 13.28 6.03 -2.40
C LEU A 133 12.29 6.25 -3.55
N VAL A 134 10.99 6.41 -3.23
CA VAL A 134 9.97 6.71 -4.23
C VAL A 134 10.25 8.04 -4.94
N GLU A 135 10.57 9.09 -4.18
CA GLU A 135 10.91 10.39 -4.75
C GLU A 135 12.11 10.30 -5.69
N LYS A 136 13.16 9.61 -5.29
CA LYS A 136 14.35 9.39 -6.11
C LYS A 136 14.05 8.61 -7.38
N MET A 137 13.24 7.55 -7.29
CA MET A 137 12.84 6.76 -8.46
C MET A 137 11.98 7.57 -9.44
N LEU A 138 11.09 8.43 -8.94
CA LEU A 138 10.27 9.30 -9.78
C LEU A 138 11.11 10.38 -10.47
N GLU A 139 12.12 10.94 -9.82
CA GLU A 139 13.08 11.86 -10.44
C GLU A 139 13.81 11.21 -11.61
N GLY A 140 14.22 9.95 -11.47
CA GLY A 140 14.90 9.19 -12.52
C GLY A 140 14.05 8.87 -13.74
N LYS A 141 12.71 9.04 -13.64
CA LYS A 141 11.75 8.81 -14.73
C LYS A 141 11.35 10.07 -15.51
N GLN A 142 11.79 11.22 -15.04
CA GLN A 142 11.53 12.51 -15.70
C GLN A 142 12.49 12.78 -16.84
#